data_a8e38833e40d7458d96e8d4f4c93bc7b
#
_entry.id   a8e38833e40d7458d96e8d4f4c93bc7b
#
_cell.length_a   1.000
_cell.length_b   1.000
_cell.length_c   1.000
_cell.angle_alpha   90.00
_cell.angle_beta   90.00
_cell.angle_gamma   90.00
#
_symmetry.space_group_name_H-M   'P 1'
#
loop_
_entity.id
_entity.type
_entity.pdbx_description
1 polymer ?
#
loop_
_entity_poly.entity_id
_entity_poly.type
_entity_poly.pdbx_seq_one_letter_code
_entity_poly.pdbx_strand_id
1 'polypeptide(L)'
;VLTFPMADGGEGTAMVFCDIIQGKTIDVLTVDAYGKNVFTTYCISQDGQLAIMDVASCIGLNMTPKEKRNPMIASSKGVGIMMKDALSRGCKKIIIGLGGSATNDGGMGILNEFGVRFYNSKRELLVPSVYALSQIAFIDKRYARLPKDVEIVCACDVKNYLLGKNGATYIFGKQKGIYLNQMAEVEKGMAHYCTKLKQTFHVNVNEFEGSGAAGGIGCVLLGVMKAKRTSGIDLVIEYSGLKNHLQDADLVITGEGQTDAQTLYG
;
A
#
# COMPACT_ATOMS: atom_id res chain seq x y z
N VAL A 1 -21.10 -27.07 10.21
CA VAL A 1 -19.75 -26.58 9.96
C VAL A 1 -19.88 -25.19 9.34
N LEU A 2 -19.22 -24.20 9.92
CA LEU A 2 -19.10 -22.85 9.35
C LEU A 2 -17.69 -22.69 8.82
N THR A 3 -17.55 -22.04 7.66
CA THR A 3 -16.25 -21.75 7.04
C THR A 3 -16.08 -20.23 6.92
N PHE A 4 -14.91 -19.73 7.30
CA PHE A 4 -14.56 -18.33 7.23
C PHE A 4 -13.30 -18.19 6.39
N PRO A 5 -13.36 -17.51 5.23
CA PRO A 5 -12.16 -17.23 4.44
C PRO A 5 -11.26 -16.26 5.21
N MET A 6 -9.94 -16.43 5.10
CA MET A 6 -8.96 -15.64 5.83
C MET A 6 -8.03 -14.91 4.87
N ALA A 7 -7.56 -13.73 5.26
CA ALA A 7 -6.59 -12.94 4.52
C ALA A 7 -5.75 -12.09 5.48
N ASP A 8 -4.51 -11.80 5.09
CA ASP A 8 -3.49 -11.13 5.90
C ASP A 8 -3.16 -9.70 5.45
N GLY A 9 -3.95 -9.12 4.54
CA GLY A 9 -3.64 -7.81 3.96
C GLY A 9 -2.73 -7.87 2.73
N GLY A 10 -2.39 -9.08 2.25
CA GLY A 10 -1.64 -9.32 1.03
C GLY A 10 -2.48 -9.42 -0.24
N GLU A 11 -1.93 -10.07 -1.24
CA GLU A 11 -2.61 -10.33 -2.52
C GLU A 11 -3.86 -11.20 -2.32
N GLY A 12 -4.99 -10.78 -2.90
CA GLY A 12 -6.27 -11.50 -2.81
C GLY A 12 -7.14 -11.11 -1.61
N THR A 13 -6.64 -10.28 -0.71
CA THR A 13 -7.40 -9.79 0.45
C THR A 13 -8.72 -9.12 0.02
N ALA A 14 -8.69 -8.28 -1.02
CA ALA A 14 -9.89 -7.60 -1.52
C ALA A 14 -10.97 -8.57 -1.97
N MET A 15 -10.60 -9.72 -2.57
CA MET A 15 -11.56 -10.73 -3.03
C MET A 15 -12.16 -11.49 -1.85
N VAL A 16 -11.35 -11.86 -0.86
CA VAL A 16 -11.83 -12.49 0.39
C VAL A 16 -12.85 -11.59 1.08
N PHE A 17 -12.55 -10.30 1.20
CA PHE A 17 -13.49 -9.34 1.77
C PHE A 17 -14.75 -9.18 0.92
N CYS A 18 -14.61 -9.23 -0.41
CA CYS A 18 -15.76 -9.12 -1.32
C CYS A 18 -16.78 -10.22 -1.07
N ASP A 19 -16.30 -11.44 -0.85
CA ASP A 19 -17.16 -12.58 -0.50
C ASP A 19 -17.80 -12.39 0.88
N ILE A 20 -17.01 -11.95 1.87
CA ILE A 20 -17.50 -11.73 3.26
C ILE A 20 -18.63 -10.69 3.29
N ILE A 21 -18.44 -9.54 2.62
CA ILE A 21 -19.43 -8.44 2.64
C ILE A 21 -20.47 -8.56 1.55
N GLN A 22 -20.45 -9.65 0.76
CA GLN A 22 -21.27 -9.83 -0.44
C GLN A 22 -21.23 -8.62 -1.36
N GLY A 23 -20.02 -8.08 -1.54
CA GLY A 23 -19.77 -6.89 -2.33
C GLY A 23 -19.83 -7.16 -3.84
N LYS A 24 -19.52 -6.12 -4.62
CA LYS A 24 -19.42 -6.19 -6.08
C LYS A 24 -17.98 -5.94 -6.51
N THR A 25 -17.48 -6.71 -7.45
CA THR A 25 -16.20 -6.47 -8.09
C THR A 25 -16.29 -5.36 -9.12
N ILE A 26 -15.31 -4.49 -9.14
CA ILE A 26 -15.17 -3.37 -10.08
C ILE A 26 -13.86 -3.53 -10.83
N ASP A 27 -13.95 -3.65 -12.14
CA ASP A 27 -12.80 -3.61 -13.02
C ASP A 27 -12.41 -2.17 -13.33
N VAL A 28 -11.13 -1.87 -13.21
CA VAL A 28 -10.57 -0.54 -13.47
C VAL A 28 -9.32 -0.64 -14.33
N LEU A 29 -9.22 0.22 -15.33
CA LEU A 29 -8.00 0.39 -16.11
C LEU A 29 -7.03 1.26 -15.30
N THR A 30 -5.87 0.71 -14.98
CA THR A 30 -4.80 1.38 -14.25
C THR A 30 -3.45 1.11 -14.92
N VAL A 31 -2.36 1.33 -14.21
CA VAL A 31 -1.02 1.00 -14.68
C VAL A 31 -0.31 0.07 -13.70
N ASP A 32 0.54 -0.80 -14.23
CA ASP A 32 1.44 -1.60 -13.40
C ASP A 32 2.57 -0.74 -12.79
N ALA A 33 3.46 -1.38 -12.05
CA ALA A 33 4.60 -0.72 -11.41
C ALA A 33 5.52 0.01 -12.40
N TYR A 34 5.47 -0.33 -13.69
CA TYR A 34 6.33 0.20 -14.76
C TYR A 34 5.58 1.12 -15.73
N GLY A 35 4.34 1.46 -15.41
CA GLY A 35 3.53 2.38 -16.23
C GLY A 35 2.81 1.75 -17.40
N LYS A 36 2.82 0.41 -17.54
CA LYS A 36 2.05 -0.31 -18.56
C LYS A 36 0.59 -0.39 -18.13
N ASN A 37 -0.33 -0.12 -19.04
CA ASN A 37 -1.76 -0.27 -18.81
C ASN A 37 -2.11 -1.71 -18.45
N VAL A 38 -2.86 -1.88 -17.37
CA VAL A 38 -3.40 -3.15 -16.89
C VAL A 38 -4.83 -2.96 -16.39
N PHE A 39 -5.65 -3.98 -16.59
CA PHE A 39 -6.92 -4.08 -15.87
C PHE A 39 -6.66 -4.72 -14.52
N THR A 40 -7.27 -4.16 -13.50
CA THR A 40 -7.28 -4.74 -12.15
C THR A 40 -8.67 -4.66 -11.56
N THR A 41 -8.90 -5.38 -10.47
CA THR A 41 -10.20 -5.48 -9.84
C THR A 41 -10.10 -5.11 -8.38
N TYR A 42 -11.09 -4.39 -7.86
CA TYR A 42 -11.28 -4.14 -6.44
C TYR A 42 -12.75 -4.36 -6.05
N CYS A 43 -13.04 -4.43 -4.76
CA CYS A 43 -14.39 -4.66 -4.26
C CYS A 43 -15.06 -3.36 -3.84
N ILE A 44 -16.37 -3.25 -4.08
CA ILE A 44 -17.22 -2.21 -3.48
C ILE A 44 -18.38 -2.90 -2.72
N SER A 45 -18.71 -2.40 -1.52
CA SER A 45 -19.88 -2.83 -0.76
C SER A 45 -21.19 -2.56 -1.54
N GLN A 46 -22.25 -3.27 -1.18
CA GLN A 46 -23.54 -3.13 -1.87
C GLN A 46 -24.12 -1.71 -1.81
N ASP A 47 -23.89 -0.98 -0.72
CA ASP A 47 -24.30 0.41 -0.54
C ASP A 47 -23.38 1.44 -1.24
N GLY A 48 -22.28 0.96 -1.84
CA GLY A 48 -21.32 1.80 -2.54
C GLY A 48 -20.43 2.66 -1.66
N GLN A 49 -20.48 2.51 -0.33
CA GLN A 49 -19.75 3.39 0.59
C GLN A 49 -18.33 2.90 0.91
N LEU A 50 -18.07 1.60 0.84
CA LEU A 50 -16.79 0.98 1.17
C LEU A 50 -16.13 0.41 -0.09
N ALA A 51 -14.88 0.79 -0.34
CA ALA A 51 -14.01 0.14 -1.32
C ALA A 51 -12.92 -0.66 -0.61
N ILE A 52 -12.61 -1.86 -1.11
CA ILE A 52 -11.55 -2.73 -0.60
C ILE A 52 -10.64 -3.11 -1.77
N MET A 53 -9.35 -2.84 -1.64
CA MET A 53 -8.38 -3.02 -2.71
C MET A 53 -7.02 -3.49 -2.19
N ASP A 54 -6.26 -4.16 -3.04
CA ASP A 54 -4.89 -4.60 -2.76
C ASP A 54 -3.91 -3.84 -3.65
N VAL A 55 -2.82 -3.35 -3.09
CA VAL A 55 -1.75 -2.75 -3.92
C VAL A 55 -1.17 -3.75 -4.90
N ALA A 56 -1.12 -5.03 -4.51
CA ALA A 56 -0.59 -6.11 -5.33
C ALA A 56 -1.41 -6.38 -6.60
N SER A 57 -2.69 -6.02 -6.62
CA SER A 57 -3.56 -6.26 -7.78
C SER A 57 -3.17 -5.43 -9.02
N CYS A 58 -2.43 -4.33 -8.86
CA CYS A 58 -1.91 -3.53 -9.97
C CYS A 58 -0.39 -3.39 -9.98
N ILE A 59 0.26 -3.30 -8.82
CA ILE A 59 1.72 -3.14 -8.71
C ILE A 59 2.37 -4.33 -7.98
N GLY A 60 1.80 -5.51 -8.15
CA GLY A 60 2.23 -6.73 -7.46
C GLY A 60 3.61 -7.22 -7.89
N LEU A 61 4.32 -7.80 -6.93
CA LEU A 61 5.63 -8.40 -7.15
C LEU A 61 5.54 -9.59 -8.13
N ASN A 62 4.42 -10.32 -8.09
CA ASN A 62 4.15 -11.48 -8.94
C ASN A 62 3.81 -11.11 -10.39
N MET A 63 3.44 -9.84 -10.66
CA MET A 63 3.16 -9.36 -12.02
C MET A 63 4.41 -9.24 -12.89
N THR A 64 5.60 -9.28 -12.29
CA THR A 64 6.87 -9.13 -13.00
C THR A 64 7.82 -10.27 -12.64
N PRO A 65 8.31 -11.04 -13.64
CA PRO A 65 9.35 -12.04 -13.43
C PRO A 65 10.55 -11.45 -12.68
N LYS A 66 11.14 -12.24 -11.80
CA LYS A 66 12.19 -11.79 -10.87
C LYS A 66 13.36 -11.09 -11.59
N GLU A 67 13.77 -11.63 -12.73
CA GLU A 67 14.87 -11.13 -13.57
C GLU A 67 14.57 -9.82 -14.30
N LYS A 68 13.30 -9.45 -14.39
CA LYS A 68 12.83 -8.19 -15.03
C LYS A 68 12.47 -7.11 -14.03
N ARG A 69 12.58 -7.39 -12.72
CA ARG A 69 12.26 -6.42 -11.68
C ARG A 69 13.28 -5.29 -11.68
N ASN A 70 12.81 -4.08 -11.81
CA ASN A 70 13.63 -2.86 -11.69
C ASN A 70 12.94 -1.85 -10.77
N PRO A 71 13.13 -1.97 -9.46
CA PRO A 71 12.47 -1.09 -8.50
C PRO A 71 12.86 0.38 -8.67
N MET A 72 14.01 0.66 -9.30
CA MET A 72 14.51 2.03 -9.47
C MET A 72 13.58 2.91 -10.30
N ILE A 73 12.82 2.32 -11.24
CA ILE A 73 11.85 3.01 -12.09
C ILE A 73 10.40 2.69 -11.74
N ALA A 74 10.18 1.76 -10.80
CA ALA A 74 8.85 1.36 -10.39
C ALA A 74 8.14 2.47 -9.61
N SER A 75 6.83 2.58 -9.81
CA SER A 75 5.99 3.62 -9.22
C SER A 75 4.68 3.07 -8.66
N SER A 76 4.26 3.64 -7.56
CA SER A 76 2.95 3.37 -6.92
C SER A 76 1.76 4.07 -7.61
N LYS A 77 1.96 4.63 -8.80
CA LYS A 77 0.95 5.39 -9.55
C LYS A 77 -0.37 4.63 -9.74
N GLY A 78 -0.30 3.35 -10.08
CA GLY A 78 -1.47 2.52 -10.34
C GLY A 78 -2.41 2.43 -9.14
N VAL A 79 -1.87 2.39 -7.92
CA VAL A 79 -2.67 2.42 -6.69
C VAL A 79 -3.43 3.74 -6.55
N GLY A 80 -2.76 4.87 -6.85
CA GLY A 80 -3.41 6.18 -6.84
C GLY A 80 -4.59 6.27 -7.82
N ILE A 81 -4.47 5.64 -9.01
CA ILE A 81 -5.56 5.57 -10.00
C ILE A 81 -6.75 4.76 -9.44
N MET A 82 -6.50 3.58 -8.85
CA MET A 82 -7.55 2.77 -8.23
C MET A 82 -8.27 3.53 -7.10
N MET A 83 -7.52 4.18 -6.22
CA MET A 83 -8.10 4.99 -5.14
C MET A 83 -8.99 6.11 -5.70
N LYS A 84 -8.56 6.81 -6.75
CA LYS A 84 -9.36 7.86 -7.40
C LYS A 84 -10.63 7.32 -8.04
N ASP A 85 -10.58 6.13 -8.66
CA ASP A 85 -11.77 5.50 -9.22
C ASP A 85 -12.80 5.20 -8.12
N ALA A 86 -12.39 4.59 -7.00
CA ALA A 86 -13.26 4.34 -5.86
C ALA A 86 -13.89 5.63 -5.29
N LEU A 87 -13.10 6.70 -5.16
CA LEU A 87 -13.58 8.00 -4.71
C LEU A 87 -14.57 8.62 -5.69
N SER A 88 -14.34 8.48 -7.00
CA SER A 88 -15.24 9.00 -8.04
C SER A 88 -16.61 8.30 -8.04
N ARG A 89 -16.66 7.06 -7.53
CA ARG A 89 -17.90 6.28 -7.33
C ARG A 89 -18.63 6.64 -6.03
N GLY A 90 -18.05 7.52 -5.21
CA GLY A 90 -18.70 8.01 -3.98
C GLY A 90 -18.32 7.27 -2.72
N CYS A 91 -17.32 6.36 -2.76
CA CYS A 91 -16.86 5.65 -1.57
C CYS A 91 -16.37 6.62 -0.48
N LYS A 92 -16.80 6.37 0.74
CA LYS A 92 -16.44 7.14 1.95
C LYS A 92 -15.42 6.44 2.83
N LYS A 93 -15.20 5.15 2.58
CA LYS A 93 -14.19 4.36 3.25
C LYS A 93 -13.40 3.54 2.23
N ILE A 94 -12.07 3.48 2.39
CA ILE A 94 -11.18 2.63 1.60
C ILE A 94 -10.37 1.76 2.54
N ILE A 95 -10.48 0.45 2.40
CA ILE A 95 -9.56 -0.52 3.00
C ILE A 95 -8.55 -0.89 1.93
N ILE A 96 -7.26 -0.78 2.24
CA ILE A 96 -6.19 -1.06 1.29
C ILE A 96 -5.16 -2.02 1.88
N GLY A 97 -5.03 -3.20 1.26
CA GLY A 97 -4.03 -4.19 1.59
C GLY A 97 -2.65 -3.79 1.06
N LEU A 98 -1.63 -3.78 1.92
CA LEU A 98 -0.29 -3.29 1.59
C LEU A 98 0.72 -4.39 1.25
N GLY A 99 0.34 -5.66 1.31
CA GLY A 99 1.24 -6.77 1.00
C GLY A 99 1.61 -6.88 -0.49
N GLY A 100 2.71 -7.55 -0.80
CA GLY A 100 3.05 -8.01 -2.15
C GLY A 100 3.48 -6.96 -3.17
N SER A 101 3.78 -5.71 -2.81
CA SER A 101 4.13 -4.64 -3.77
C SER A 101 5.52 -4.78 -4.40
N ALA A 102 5.68 -4.39 -5.68
CA ALA A 102 6.95 -4.34 -6.40
C ALA A 102 7.69 -3.00 -6.27
N THR A 103 7.08 -1.97 -5.70
CA THR A 103 7.60 -0.59 -5.67
C THR A 103 8.38 -0.27 -4.40
N ASN A 104 9.26 0.73 -4.45
CA ASN A 104 9.97 1.30 -3.31
C ASN A 104 10.07 2.84 -3.45
N ASP A 105 9.04 3.46 -4.03
CA ASP A 105 8.98 4.88 -4.35
C ASP A 105 8.39 5.76 -3.22
N GLY A 106 8.23 5.19 -2.02
CA GLY A 106 7.69 5.92 -0.87
C GLY A 106 6.25 6.40 -1.07
N GLY A 107 5.47 5.81 -1.98
CA GLY A 107 4.13 6.28 -2.31
C GLY A 107 4.10 7.59 -3.14
N MET A 108 5.24 8.00 -3.72
CA MET A 108 5.35 9.22 -4.54
C MET A 108 4.36 9.20 -5.70
N GLY A 109 4.16 8.02 -6.34
CA GLY A 109 3.20 7.84 -7.43
C GLY A 109 1.76 8.11 -7.01
N ILE A 110 1.37 7.66 -5.82
CA ILE A 110 0.03 7.94 -5.25
C ILE A 110 -0.16 9.44 -5.09
N LEU A 111 0.76 10.14 -4.41
CA LEU A 111 0.67 11.59 -4.23
C LEU A 111 0.59 12.33 -5.55
N ASN A 112 1.34 11.88 -6.56
CA ASN A 112 1.34 12.50 -7.89
C ASN A 112 -0.04 12.38 -8.56
N GLU A 113 -0.73 11.23 -8.43
CA GLU A 113 -2.09 11.04 -8.93
C GLU A 113 -3.10 11.96 -8.23
N PHE A 114 -2.89 12.27 -6.97
CA PHE A 114 -3.70 13.23 -6.23
C PHE A 114 -3.28 14.71 -6.45
N GLY A 115 -2.45 14.99 -7.45
CA GLY A 115 -2.13 16.35 -7.88
C GLY A 115 -0.91 16.98 -7.19
N VAL A 116 -0.18 16.25 -6.35
CA VAL A 116 1.11 16.70 -5.83
C VAL A 116 2.14 16.63 -6.95
N ARG A 117 2.98 17.65 -7.09
CA ARG A 117 4.04 17.72 -8.11
C ARG A 117 5.40 17.82 -7.44
N PHE A 118 6.38 17.14 -8.04
CA PHE A 118 7.74 17.03 -7.52
C PHE A 118 8.70 17.63 -8.54
N TYR A 119 9.60 18.49 -8.11
CA TYR A 119 10.51 19.19 -8.98
C TYR A 119 11.95 19.05 -8.51
N ASN A 120 12.87 18.97 -9.46
CA ASN A 120 14.31 19.03 -9.19
C ASN A 120 14.82 20.48 -9.02
N SER A 121 16.13 20.64 -8.79
CA SER A 121 16.77 21.96 -8.61
C SER A 121 16.68 22.87 -9.84
N LYS A 122 16.49 22.30 -11.03
CA LYS A 122 16.29 23.03 -12.28
C LYS A 122 14.83 23.38 -12.55
N ARG A 123 13.91 23.07 -11.62
CA ARG A 123 12.46 23.20 -11.74
C ARG A 123 11.84 22.29 -12.82
N GLU A 124 12.50 21.23 -13.17
CA GLU A 124 11.96 20.20 -14.06
C GLU A 124 11.07 19.26 -13.26
N LEU A 125 9.92 18.88 -13.85
CA LEU A 125 8.97 17.95 -13.22
C LEU A 125 9.59 16.55 -13.18
N LEU A 126 9.57 15.94 -11.99
CA LEU A 126 10.04 14.57 -11.77
C LEU A 126 8.92 13.56 -11.99
N VAL A 127 9.24 12.47 -12.68
CA VAL A 127 8.38 11.29 -12.78
C VAL A 127 8.56 10.43 -11.53
N PRO A 128 7.46 10.05 -10.83
CA PRO A 128 7.54 9.24 -9.62
C PRO A 128 8.29 7.93 -9.82
N SER A 129 9.34 7.73 -9.03
CA SER A 129 10.19 6.54 -9.06
C SER A 129 11.22 6.62 -7.92
N VAL A 130 11.92 5.53 -7.64
CA VAL A 130 13.02 5.54 -6.66
C VAL A 130 14.13 6.52 -7.08
N TYR A 131 14.47 6.57 -8.37
CA TYR A 131 15.46 7.54 -8.90
C TYR A 131 15.09 8.99 -8.60
N ALA A 132 13.83 9.32 -8.62
CA ALA A 132 13.36 10.67 -8.39
C ALA A 132 13.53 11.13 -6.94
N LEU A 133 13.50 10.21 -5.96
CA LEU A 133 13.45 10.55 -4.54
C LEU A 133 14.61 11.46 -4.10
N SER A 134 15.84 11.15 -4.55
CA SER A 134 17.04 11.94 -4.21
C SER A 134 17.14 13.27 -4.95
N GLN A 135 16.38 13.44 -6.04
CA GLN A 135 16.43 14.62 -6.88
C GLN A 135 15.42 15.71 -6.48
N ILE A 136 14.51 15.42 -5.55
CA ILE A 136 13.44 16.34 -5.17
C ILE A 136 14.03 17.59 -4.50
N ALA A 137 13.96 18.73 -5.19
CA ALA A 137 14.31 20.02 -4.62
C ALA A 137 13.12 20.62 -3.87
N PHE A 138 11.91 20.56 -4.45
CA PHE A 138 10.71 21.00 -3.80
C PHE A 138 9.46 20.23 -4.22
N ILE A 139 8.43 20.23 -3.35
CA ILE A 139 7.13 19.58 -3.57
C ILE A 139 6.05 20.66 -3.64
N ASP A 140 5.28 20.65 -4.72
CA ASP A 140 4.15 21.55 -4.91
C ASP A 140 2.82 20.82 -4.63
N LYS A 141 2.09 21.28 -3.64
CA LYS A 141 0.77 20.73 -3.25
C LYS A 141 -0.40 21.65 -3.58
N ARG A 142 -0.20 22.75 -4.30
CA ARG A 142 -1.26 23.73 -4.61
C ARG A 142 -2.46 23.14 -5.34
N TYR A 143 -2.20 22.17 -6.19
CA TYR A 143 -3.23 21.46 -6.96
C TYR A 143 -3.61 20.10 -6.38
N ALA A 144 -3.10 19.79 -5.20
CA ALA A 144 -3.40 18.52 -4.55
C ALA A 144 -4.88 18.41 -4.16
N ARG A 145 -5.45 17.24 -4.42
CA ARG A 145 -6.84 16.88 -4.08
C ARG A 145 -6.82 15.60 -3.24
N LEU A 146 -6.10 15.67 -2.12
CA LEU A 146 -6.04 14.55 -1.17
C LEU A 146 -7.44 14.30 -0.56
N PRO A 147 -7.82 13.03 -0.35
CA PRO A 147 -9.11 12.69 0.26
C PRO A 147 -9.15 13.19 1.71
N LYS A 148 -10.08 14.11 2.02
CA LYS A 148 -10.21 14.71 3.35
C LYS A 148 -11.36 14.11 4.15
N ASP A 149 -12.45 13.77 3.47
CA ASP A 149 -13.70 13.30 4.09
C ASP A 149 -13.92 11.80 3.82
N VAL A 150 -12.82 11.06 3.72
CA VAL A 150 -12.80 9.63 3.46
C VAL A 150 -11.94 8.94 4.50
N GLU A 151 -12.47 7.92 5.13
CA GLU A 151 -11.71 7.06 6.02
C GLU A 151 -10.83 6.12 5.19
N ILE A 152 -9.52 6.13 5.42
CA ILE A 152 -8.59 5.19 4.81
C ILE A 152 -8.06 4.27 5.91
N VAL A 153 -8.12 2.97 5.65
CA VAL A 153 -7.60 1.92 6.54
C VAL A 153 -6.57 1.10 5.77
N CYS A 154 -5.36 1.04 6.30
CA CYS A 154 -4.29 0.19 5.79
C CYS A 154 -4.36 -1.18 6.48
N ALA A 155 -4.72 -2.23 5.74
CA ALA A 155 -4.57 -3.61 6.19
C ALA A 155 -3.09 -3.98 6.07
N CYS A 156 -2.40 -4.03 7.23
CA CYS A 156 -0.95 -4.17 7.25
C CYS A 156 -0.46 -4.77 8.56
N ASP A 157 0.11 -5.96 8.51
CA ASP A 157 0.66 -6.66 9.66
C ASP A 157 2.09 -6.27 9.99
N VAL A 158 2.84 -5.75 8.99
CA VAL A 158 4.21 -5.29 9.24
C VAL A 158 4.24 -3.96 9.99
N LYS A 159 5.15 -3.87 10.97
CA LYS A 159 5.37 -2.68 11.81
C LYS A 159 6.58 -1.85 11.40
N ASN A 160 7.27 -2.26 10.35
CA ASN A 160 8.51 -1.62 9.90
C ASN A 160 8.30 -0.13 9.63
N TYR A 161 9.18 0.68 10.17
CA TYR A 161 9.28 2.11 9.84
C TYR A 161 9.83 2.30 8.42
N LEU A 162 9.69 3.51 7.88
CA LEU A 162 10.17 3.82 6.54
C LEU A 162 11.68 3.65 6.39
N LEU A 163 12.44 4.17 7.36
CA LEU A 163 13.89 4.31 7.32
C LEU A 163 14.60 3.42 8.35
N GLY A 164 15.90 3.22 8.12
CA GLY A 164 16.79 2.50 9.02
C GLY A 164 17.00 1.05 8.61
N LYS A 165 17.85 0.33 9.39
CA LYS A 165 18.22 -1.07 9.10
C LYS A 165 17.03 -2.03 9.01
N ASN A 166 15.94 -1.73 9.72
CA ASN A 166 14.69 -2.47 9.69
C ASN A 166 13.62 -1.74 8.84
N GLY A 167 14.01 -0.79 8.01
CA GLY A 167 13.12 0.01 7.18
C GLY A 167 12.78 -0.65 5.85
N ALA A 168 11.94 0.06 5.06
CA ALA A 168 11.41 -0.42 3.80
C ALA A 168 12.48 -0.94 2.83
N THR A 169 13.56 -0.16 2.65
CA THR A 169 14.61 -0.47 1.68
C THR A 169 15.41 -1.72 2.08
N TYR A 170 15.89 -1.79 3.33
CA TYR A 170 16.77 -2.87 3.76
C TYR A 170 16.03 -4.21 3.93
N ILE A 171 14.80 -4.19 4.42
CA ILE A 171 14.03 -5.44 4.67
C ILE A 171 13.41 -5.96 3.37
N PHE A 172 12.77 -5.10 2.60
CA PHE A 172 11.95 -5.54 1.47
C PHE A 172 12.57 -5.25 0.10
N GLY A 173 13.65 -4.46 0.02
CA GLY A 173 14.23 -4.02 -1.25
C GLY A 173 14.82 -5.15 -2.08
N LYS A 174 15.50 -6.13 -1.46
CA LYS A 174 16.14 -7.26 -2.15
C LYS A 174 15.15 -8.08 -2.97
N GLN A 175 14.01 -8.43 -2.41
CA GLN A 175 12.98 -9.21 -3.14
C GLN A 175 12.38 -8.43 -4.32
N LYS A 176 12.42 -7.10 -4.28
CA LYS A 176 11.95 -6.20 -5.33
C LYS A 176 12.99 -5.97 -6.43
N GLY A 177 14.24 -6.40 -6.22
CA GLY A 177 15.33 -6.27 -7.18
C GLY A 177 16.33 -5.15 -6.87
N ILE A 178 16.31 -4.56 -5.68
CA ILE A 178 17.37 -3.65 -5.24
C ILE A 178 18.61 -4.48 -4.91
N TYR A 179 19.73 -4.21 -5.60
CA TYR A 179 21.00 -4.88 -5.32
C TYR A 179 21.63 -4.35 -4.04
N LEU A 180 22.42 -5.19 -3.36
CA LEU A 180 23.06 -4.83 -2.09
C LEU A 180 23.90 -3.55 -2.17
N ASN A 181 24.61 -3.35 -3.28
CA ASN A 181 25.42 -2.15 -3.52
C ASN A 181 24.60 -0.88 -3.76
N GLN A 182 23.31 -0.99 -4.06
CA GLN A 182 22.40 0.15 -4.28
C GLN A 182 21.63 0.53 -3.01
N MET A 183 21.53 -0.37 -2.02
CA MET A 183 20.65 -0.17 -0.86
C MET A 183 20.95 1.12 -0.09
N ALA A 184 22.21 1.45 0.11
CA ALA A 184 22.58 2.65 0.83
C ALA A 184 22.20 3.94 0.09
N GLU A 185 22.30 3.95 -1.24
CA GLU A 185 21.88 5.08 -2.08
C GLU A 185 20.36 5.23 -2.11
N VAL A 186 19.64 4.13 -2.28
CA VAL A 186 18.16 4.11 -2.25
C VAL A 186 17.65 4.58 -0.88
N GLU A 187 18.25 4.11 0.21
CA GLU A 187 17.90 4.55 1.56
C GLU A 187 18.15 6.05 1.77
N LYS A 188 19.28 6.56 1.27
CA LYS A 188 19.57 8.00 1.30
C LYS A 188 18.53 8.81 0.53
N GLY A 189 18.11 8.32 -0.65
CA GLY A 189 17.04 8.94 -1.44
C GLY A 189 15.71 8.94 -0.67
N MET A 190 15.36 7.83 -0.02
CA MET A 190 14.15 7.72 0.79
C MET A 190 14.19 8.68 2.01
N ALA A 191 15.33 8.80 2.67
CA ALA A 191 15.51 9.74 3.78
C ALA A 191 15.38 11.21 3.32
N HIS A 192 15.92 11.53 2.15
CA HIS A 192 15.74 12.84 1.52
C HIS A 192 14.26 13.13 1.25
N TYR A 193 13.54 12.18 0.65
CA TYR A 193 12.12 12.28 0.40
C TYR A 193 11.31 12.48 1.69
N CYS A 194 11.60 11.70 2.73
CA CYS A 194 11.00 11.86 4.05
C CYS A 194 11.16 13.30 4.58
N THR A 195 12.36 13.88 4.44
CA THR A 195 12.65 15.26 4.83
C THR A 195 11.79 16.25 4.03
N LYS A 196 11.66 16.05 2.71
CA LYS A 196 10.83 16.90 1.85
C LYS A 196 9.34 16.81 2.17
N LEU A 197 8.84 15.62 2.49
CA LEU A 197 7.47 15.42 2.97
C LEU A 197 7.24 16.17 4.27
N LYS A 198 8.16 16.07 5.25
CA LYS A 198 8.08 16.80 6.52
C LYS A 198 8.01 18.31 6.30
N GLN A 199 8.85 18.86 5.42
CA GLN A 199 8.85 20.29 5.09
C GLN A 199 7.53 20.74 4.45
N THR A 200 6.93 19.90 3.60
CA THR A 200 5.74 20.25 2.81
C THR A 200 4.43 20.01 3.55
N PHE A 201 4.31 18.87 4.22
CA PHE A 201 3.06 18.43 4.86
C PHE A 201 3.06 18.61 6.39
N HIS A 202 4.19 19.03 6.98
CA HIS A 202 4.37 19.23 8.43
C HIS A 202 4.10 17.95 9.24
N VAL A 203 4.45 16.79 8.68
CA VAL A 203 4.32 15.46 9.31
C VAL A 203 5.61 14.68 9.15
N ASN A 204 6.08 14.07 10.23
CA ASN A 204 7.21 13.13 10.16
C ASN A 204 6.69 11.73 9.83
N VAL A 205 6.71 11.40 8.55
CA VAL A 205 6.15 10.13 8.05
C VAL A 205 6.88 8.90 8.54
N ASN A 206 8.10 9.04 9.09
CA ASN A 206 8.86 7.94 9.67
C ASN A 206 8.49 7.62 11.13
N GLU A 207 7.57 8.36 11.75
CA GLU A 207 7.12 8.09 13.13
C GLU A 207 5.96 7.09 13.21
N PHE A 208 5.42 6.67 12.07
CA PHE A 208 4.28 5.75 12.03
C PHE A 208 4.76 4.31 11.87
N GLU A 209 4.35 3.42 12.77
CA GLU A 209 4.48 1.98 12.56
C GLU A 209 3.77 1.57 11.26
N GLY A 210 4.44 0.76 10.43
CA GLY A 210 3.94 0.37 9.12
C GLY A 210 4.21 1.40 8.01
N SER A 211 4.89 2.52 8.30
CA SER A 211 5.25 3.51 7.27
C SER A 211 6.17 2.93 6.19
N GLY A 212 6.94 1.88 6.50
CA GLY A 212 7.77 1.15 5.53
C GLY A 212 7.02 0.13 4.69
N ALA A 213 5.77 -0.17 5.02
CA ALA A 213 4.99 -1.16 4.27
C ALA A 213 4.86 -0.77 2.80
N ALA A 214 4.81 -1.79 1.93
CA ALA A 214 4.67 -1.63 0.49
C ALA A 214 5.72 -0.68 -0.13
N GLY A 215 6.98 -0.72 0.37
CA GLY A 215 8.05 0.15 -0.14
C GLY A 215 7.82 1.62 0.13
N GLY A 216 7.21 1.92 1.27
CA GLY A 216 6.92 3.25 1.76
C GLY A 216 5.57 3.81 1.31
N ILE A 217 4.69 3.05 0.65
CA ILE A 217 3.30 3.47 0.45
C ILE A 217 2.66 3.79 1.81
N GLY A 218 2.95 2.98 2.84
CA GLY A 218 2.50 3.23 4.21
C GLY A 218 2.80 4.64 4.71
N CYS A 219 3.96 5.21 4.38
CA CYS A 219 4.32 6.55 4.85
C CYS A 219 3.39 7.65 4.32
N VAL A 220 2.95 7.54 3.08
CA VAL A 220 2.01 8.48 2.46
C VAL A 220 0.61 8.27 3.01
N LEU A 221 0.15 7.03 3.08
CA LEU A 221 -1.20 6.75 3.55
C LEU A 221 -1.36 7.13 5.03
N LEU A 222 -0.48 6.65 5.90
CA LEU A 222 -0.57 6.90 7.36
C LEU A 222 -0.22 8.36 7.71
N GLY A 223 0.89 8.86 7.17
CA GLY A 223 1.39 10.19 7.53
C GLY A 223 0.66 11.32 6.81
N VAL A 224 0.59 11.29 5.47
CA VAL A 224 0.06 12.40 4.67
C VAL A 224 -1.45 12.34 4.54
N MET A 225 -2.02 11.15 4.29
CA MET A 225 -3.46 10.95 4.12
C MET A 225 -4.19 10.59 5.42
N LYS A 226 -3.46 10.45 6.54
CA LYS A 226 -4.00 10.17 7.89
C LYS A 226 -4.79 8.87 7.98
N ALA A 227 -4.38 7.86 7.21
CA ALA A 227 -4.98 6.54 7.28
C ALA A 227 -4.75 5.90 8.67
N LYS A 228 -5.66 5.00 9.06
CA LYS A 228 -5.48 4.14 10.22
C LYS A 228 -4.77 2.85 9.79
N ARG A 229 -3.90 2.30 10.62
CA ARG A 229 -3.33 0.97 10.42
C ARG A 229 -4.12 -0.05 11.23
N THR A 230 -4.47 -1.15 10.62
CA THR A 230 -5.12 -2.30 11.27
C THR A 230 -4.49 -3.57 10.70
N SER A 231 -4.40 -4.62 11.51
CA SER A 231 -4.00 -5.94 11.04
C SER A 231 -5.00 -6.46 10.00
N GLY A 232 -4.53 -7.11 8.94
CA GLY A 232 -5.38 -7.72 7.93
C GLY A 232 -6.30 -8.77 8.55
N ILE A 233 -5.76 -9.60 9.43
CA ILE A 233 -6.53 -10.63 10.12
C ILE A 233 -7.62 -10.05 11.04
N ASP A 234 -7.32 -8.97 11.76
CA ASP A 234 -8.32 -8.32 12.64
C ASP A 234 -9.50 -7.79 11.84
N LEU A 235 -9.24 -7.20 10.68
CA LEU A 235 -10.29 -6.74 9.77
C LEU A 235 -11.15 -7.92 9.27
N VAL A 236 -10.53 -9.03 8.86
CA VAL A 236 -11.27 -10.22 8.42
C VAL A 236 -12.14 -10.75 9.54
N ILE A 237 -11.62 -10.86 10.75
CA ILE A 237 -12.36 -11.32 11.93
C ILE A 237 -13.54 -10.39 12.24
N GLU A 238 -13.33 -9.07 12.14
CA GLU A 238 -14.37 -8.07 12.36
C GLU A 238 -15.51 -8.19 11.34
N TYR A 239 -15.16 -8.13 10.04
CA TYR A 239 -16.15 -8.11 8.96
C TYR A 239 -16.86 -9.45 8.75
N SER A 240 -16.20 -10.58 9.04
CA SER A 240 -16.81 -11.91 8.94
C SER A 240 -17.71 -12.26 10.12
N GLY A 241 -17.63 -11.49 11.22
CA GLY A 241 -18.35 -11.81 12.45
C GLY A 241 -17.83 -13.08 13.17
N LEU A 242 -16.63 -13.55 12.82
CA LEU A 242 -16.04 -14.79 13.36
C LEU A 242 -16.09 -14.86 14.89
N LYS A 243 -15.81 -13.75 15.59
CA LYS A 243 -15.82 -13.69 17.06
C LYS A 243 -17.14 -14.16 17.67
N ASN A 244 -18.27 -13.86 17.02
CA ASN A 244 -19.60 -14.25 17.52
C ASN A 244 -19.81 -15.77 17.41
N HIS A 245 -19.23 -16.40 16.40
CA HIS A 245 -19.35 -17.84 16.16
C HIS A 245 -18.37 -18.68 16.97
N LEU A 246 -17.26 -18.09 17.44
CA LEU A 246 -16.28 -18.80 18.26
C LEU A 246 -16.80 -19.11 19.66
N GLN A 247 -17.78 -18.36 20.16
CA GLN A 247 -18.32 -18.56 21.53
C GLN A 247 -19.07 -19.88 21.68
N ASP A 248 -19.69 -20.35 20.61
CA ASP A 248 -20.50 -21.58 20.59
C ASP A 248 -19.83 -22.73 19.84
N ALA A 249 -18.53 -22.61 19.52
CA ALA A 249 -17.81 -23.61 18.77
C ALA A 249 -17.19 -24.67 19.66
N ASP A 250 -17.53 -25.96 19.44
CA ASP A 250 -16.87 -27.11 20.08
C ASP A 250 -15.46 -27.36 19.59
N LEU A 251 -15.18 -27.02 18.32
CA LEU A 251 -13.88 -27.21 17.66
C LEU A 251 -13.63 -26.11 16.64
N VAL A 252 -12.43 -25.55 16.69
CA VAL A 252 -11.93 -24.60 15.69
C VAL A 252 -10.75 -25.21 14.94
N ILE A 253 -10.86 -25.27 13.62
CA ILE A 253 -9.78 -25.73 12.73
C ILE A 253 -9.25 -24.51 12.00
N THR A 254 -7.95 -24.25 12.13
CA THR A 254 -7.26 -23.16 11.42
C THR A 254 -5.98 -23.68 10.78
N GLY A 255 -5.43 -22.93 9.84
CA GLY A 255 -4.17 -23.29 9.17
C GLY A 255 -3.50 -22.05 8.59
N GLU A 256 -2.24 -22.22 8.27
CA GLU A 256 -1.40 -21.24 7.62
C GLU A 256 -0.52 -21.91 6.56
N GLY A 257 0.04 -21.13 5.63
CA GLY A 257 0.86 -21.67 4.53
C GLY A 257 2.16 -22.31 4.98
N GLN A 258 2.73 -21.86 6.11
CA GLN A 258 3.94 -22.40 6.71
C GLN A 258 3.94 -22.13 8.21
N THR A 259 4.05 -23.20 9.01
CA THR A 259 4.20 -23.10 10.47
C THR A 259 5.68 -23.03 10.81
N ASP A 260 6.16 -21.90 11.30
CA ASP A 260 7.54 -21.69 11.75
C ASP A 260 7.61 -20.76 12.97
N ALA A 261 8.81 -20.26 13.29
CA ALA A 261 8.98 -19.35 14.42
C ALA A 261 8.16 -18.05 14.29
N GLN A 262 7.77 -17.65 13.07
CA GLN A 262 6.98 -16.44 12.85
C GLN A 262 5.51 -16.62 13.30
N THR A 263 5.00 -17.85 13.27
CA THR A 263 3.66 -18.21 13.78
C THR A 263 3.42 -17.75 15.23
N LEU A 264 4.50 -17.66 16.03
CA LEU A 264 4.42 -17.24 17.43
C LEU A 264 4.34 -15.71 17.61
N TYR A 265 4.58 -14.96 16.57
CA TYR A 265 4.62 -13.49 16.63
C TYR A 265 3.42 -12.81 15.96
N GLY A 266 2.44 -13.58 15.45
CA GLY A 266 1.20 -13.11 14.81
C GLY A 266 1.25 -13.10 13.33
#